data_d1f4108042bed0317a7c418d5da2e884
#
_entry.id   d1f4108042bed0317a7c418d5da2e884
#
_cell.length_a   1.000
_cell.length_b   1.000
_cell.length_c   1.000
_cell.angle_alpha   90.00
_cell.angle_beta   90.00
_cell.angle_gamma   90.00
#
_symmetry.space_group_name_H-M   'P 1'
#
loop_
_entity.id
_entity.type
_entity.pdbx_description
1 polymer ?
#
loop_
_entity_poly.entity_id
_entity_poly.type
_entity_poly.pdbx_seq_one_letter_code
_entity_poly.pdbx_strand_id
1 'polypeptide(L)'
;MKWLAIPTALVVTTAFAATAQAQQYQSQTPLYPEGYVGADAMFWDLDDDNGPSGDDVGLRLRGGAQFNEYVGVEAHLGVGGSDGPVELDHLVGVYAKGILPISPDFRLYGLAGVTEVDFDTGREDGFSYGGGAEFDVTHNVSVGADYMRYLDRSDHTFDAASVGLRYRF
;
A
#
# COMPACT_ATOMS: atom_id res chain seq x y z
N MET A 1 24.61 16.10 28.20
CA MET A 1 24.51 16.57 26.79
C MET A 1 23.99 15.41 25.99
N LYS A 2 22.68 15.43 25.69
CA LYS A 2 22.02 14.38 24.88
C LYS A 2 22.08 14.85 23.43
N TRP A 3 22.74 14.10 22.59
CA TRP A 3 22.78 14.33 21.15
C TRP A 3 21.46 13.86 20.56
N LEU A 4 20.69 14.78 20.03
CA LEU A 4 19.52 14.49 19.21
C LEU A 4 20.05 13.90 17.88
N ALA A 5 19.87 12.61 17.70
CA ALA A 5 19.97 11.99 16.40
C ALA A 5 18.72 12.39 15.60
N ILE A 6 18.89 13.28 14.66
CA ILE A 6 17.90 13.60 13.65
C ILE A 6 17.91 12.41 12.69
N PRO A 7 16.82 11.65 12.52
CA PRO A 7 16.75 10.68 11.45
C PRO A 7 16.78 11.47 10.13
N THR A 8 17.82 11.25 9.36
CA THR A 8 17.92 11.74 8.00
C THR A 8 16.86 11.02 7.18
N ALA A 9 15.69 11.61 7.08
CA ALA A 9 14.71 11.21 6.08
C ALA A 9 15.39 11.41 4.73
N LEU A 10 15.91 10.34 4.18
CA LEU A 10 16.39 10.28 2.82
C LEU A 10 15.17 10.44 1.92
N VAL A 11 14.89 11.69 1.58
CA VAL A 11 13.95 12.03 0.52
C VAL A 11 14.53 11.47 -0.77
N VAL A 12 14.04 10.30 -1.17
CA VAL A 12 14.22 9.81 -2.54
C VAL A 12 13.33 10.65 -3.45
N THR A 13 13.70 11.91 -3.60
CA THR A 13 13.09 12.87 -4.54
C THR A 13 13.93 13.00 -5.81
N THR A 14 14.49 11.91 -6.29
CA THR A 14 15.19 11.96 -7.57
C THR A 14 14.78 10.78 -8.41
N ALA A 15 14.01 11.07 -9.42
CA ALA A 15 13.87 10.37 -10.69
C ALA A 15 12.45 10.21 -11.22
N PHE A 16 11.45 10.90 -10.73
CA PHE A 16 10.16 10.97 -11.45
C PHE A 16 9.87 12.34 -12.06
N ALA A 17 10.89 13.16 -12.30
CA ALA A 17 10.83 14.28 -13.22
C ALA A 17 11.07 13.77 -14.66
N ALA A 18 10.43 12.67 -15.04
CA ALA A 18 10.48 12.19 -16.40
C ALA A 18 9.11 12.43 -17.03
N THR A 19 9.06 13.51 -17.82
CA THR A 19 8.14 13.69 -18.93
C THR A 19 6.65 13.77 -18.58
N ALA A 20 6.23 14.84 -17.90
CA ALA A 20 4.94 15.42 -18.17
C ALA A 20 4.96 15.98 -19.61
N GLN A 21 4.97 15.11 -20.59
CA GLN A 21 4.65 15.47 -21.97
C GLN A 21 3.14 15.57 -22.01
N ALA A 22 2.64 16.77 -22.25
CA ALA A 22 1.25 17.02 -22.60
C ALA A 22 0.88 16.13 -23.79
N GLN A 23 0.24 14.99 -23.51
CA GLN A 23 -0.33 14.16 -24.57
C GLN A 23 -1.75 14.61 -24.84
N GLN A 24 -1.94 14.98 -26.09
CA GLN A 24 -3.20 15.38 -26.69
C GLN A 24 -4.30 14.32 -26.48
N TYR A 25 -5.49 14.82 -26.31
CA TYR A 25 -6.76 14.08 -26.30
C TYR A 25 -6.84 13.11 -27.48
N GLN A 26 -6.58 11.86 -27.22
CA GLN A 26 -7.04 10.74 -28.02
C GLN A 26 -7.56 9.69 -27.06
N SER A 27 -8.71 9.10 -27.38
CA SER A 27 -9.27 7.94 -26.68
C SER A 27 -8.20 6.85 -26.63
N GLN A 28 -7.41 6.82 -25.56
CA GLN A 28 -6.27 5.92 -25.46
C GLN A 28 -6.72 4.65 -24.78
N THR A 29 -6.71 3.58 -25.56
CA THR A 29 -6.54 2.25 -24.99
C THR A 29 -5.34 2.32 -24.04
N PRO A 30 -5.47 1.93 -22.77
CA PRO A 30 -4.37 1.96 -21.84
C PRO A 30 -3.15 1.27 -22.42
N LEU A 31 -2.01 1.96 -22.46
CA LEU A 31 -0.75 1.36 -22.91
C LEU A 31 -0.15 0.60 -21.73
N TYR A 32 -0.23 -0.71 -21.80
CA TYR A 32 0.41 -1.57 -20.80
C TYR A 32 1.88 -1.85 -21.14
N PRO A 33 2.75 -1.99 -20.11
CA PRO A 33 2.48 -1.88 -18.69
C PRO A 33 2.29 -0.43 -18.23
N GLU A 34 1.29 -0.19 -17.38
CA GLU A 34 0.98 1.10 -16.77
C GLU A 34 1.51 1.13 -15.35
N GLY A 35 2.40 2.06 -15.04
CA GLY A 35 2.93 2.27 -13.71
C GLY A 35 2.03 3.17 -12.85
N TYR A 36 2.02 2.96 -11.54
CA TYR A 36 1.34 3.83 -10.59
C TYR A 36 2.05 3.89 -9.26
N VAL A 37 1.81 5.00 -8.56
CA VAL A 37 2.20 5.19 -7.16
C VAL A 37 1.00 5.68 -6.37
N GLY A 38 0.99 5.45 -5.07
CA GLY A 38 -0.09 5.88 -4.20
C GLY A 38 0.34 6.06 -2.77
N ALA A 39 -0.51 6.78 -2.03
CA ALA A 39 -0.36 6.98 -0.60
C ALA A 39 -1.72 6.82 0.08
N ASP A 40 -1.75 6.11 1.19
CA ASP A 40 -2.94 5.78 1.95
C ASP A 40 -2.75 6.10 3.43
N ALA A 41 -3.83 6.56 4.06
CA ALA A 41 -3.99 6.43 5.50
C ALA A 41 -4.37 4.97 5.79
N MET A 42 -3.61 4.34 6.66
CA MET A 42 -3.76 2.93 7.03
C MET A 42 -4.21 2.86 8.50
N PHE A 43 -5.36 2.26 8.74
CA PHE A 43 -5.91 1.97 10.06
C PHE A 43 -5.65 0.50 10.33
N TRP A 44 -4.75 0.19 11.26
CA TRP A 44 -4.34 -1.17 11.53
C TRP A 44 -4.77 -1.62 12.93
N ASP A 45 -4.93 -2.92 13.04
CA ASP A 45 -5.30 -3.63 14.27
C ASP A 45 -4.43 -4.88 14.38
N LEU A 46 -3.84 -5.06 15.54
CA LEU A 46 -3.05 -6.24 15.89
C LEU A 46 -3.75 -6.99 17.01
N ASP A 47 -4.30 -8.15 16.69
CA ASP A 47 -4.82 -9.11 17.67
C ASP A 47 -3.76 -10.17 17.97
N ASP A 48 -3.34 -10.23 19.24
CA ASP A 48 -2.46 -11.26 19.77
C ASP A 48 -3.16 -11.98 20.92
N ASP A 49 -3.41 -13.29 20.75
CA ASP A 49 -4.10 -14.13 21.76
C ASP A 49 -3.32 -14.27 23.07
N ASN A 50 -2.00 -13.99 23.07
CA ASN A 50 -1.11 -14.16 24.23
C ASN A 50 -0.24 -12.93 24.55
N GLY A 51 -0.39 -11.84 23.80
CA GLY A 51 0.43 -10.63 23.90
C GLY A 51 -0.38 -9.32 23.97
N PRO A 52 0.28 -8.17 23.88
CA PRO A 52 -0.40 -6.88 23.82
C PRO A 52 -1.06 -6.70 22.45
N SER A 53 -2.36 -6.45 22.46
CA SER A 53 -3.10 -5.97 21.28
C SER A 53 -2.92 -4.46 21.13
N GLY A 54 -2.92 -3.96 19.89
CA GLY A 54 -2.78 -2.55 19.60
C GLY A 54 -3.49 -2.14 18.31
N ASP A 55 -4.00 -0.92 18.29
CA ASP A 55 -4.60 -0.29 17.12
C ASP A 55 -4.02 1.12 16.93
N ASP A 56 -3.73 1.51 15.71
CA ASP A 56 -3.22 2.87 15.42
C ASP A 56 -3.43 3.23 13.93
N VAL A 57 -3.05 4.45 13.60
CA VAL A 57 -3.09 5.00 12.24
C VAL A 57 -1.67 5.16 11.71
N GLY A 58 -1.43 4.61 10.53
CA GLY A 58 -0.16 4.70 9.83
C GLY A 58 -0.29 5.32 8.44
N LEU A 59 0.85 5.51 7.82
CA LEU A 59 0.97 5.88 6.41
C LEU A 59 1.46 4.68 5.61
N ARG A 60 0.77 4.38 4.51
CA ARG A 60 1.22 3.37 3.56
C ARG A 60 1.47 4.01 2.20
N LEU A 61 2.65 3.79 1.67
CA LEU A 61 2.97 4.05 0.28
C LEU A 61 2.82 2.77 -0.52
N ARG A 62 2.35 2.90 -1.74
CA ARG A 62 2.26 1.79 -2.68
C ARG A 62 2.83 2.17 -4.03
N GLY A 63 3.37 1.21 -4.73
CA GLY A 63 3.81 1.37 -6.10
C GLY A 63 3.60 0.07 -6.85
N GLY A 64 3.22 0.15 -8.12
CA GLY A 64 2.93 -1.04 -8.87
C GLY A 64 2.97 -0.83 -10.37
N ALA A 65 2.81 -1.94 -11.08
CA ALA A 65 2.65 -1.97 -12.51
C ALA A 65 1.50 -2.89 -12.89
N GLN A 66 0.66 -2.42 -13.79
CA GLN A 66 -0.45 -3.14 -14.36
C GLN A 66 -0.05 -3.63 -15.75
N PHE A 67 -0.10 -4.94 -15.98
CA PHE A 67 0.35 -5.56 -17.23
C PHE A 67 -0.77 -5.68 -18.27
N ASN A 68 -2.00 -5.68 -17.81
CA ASN A 68 -3.23 -5.63 -18.59
C ASN A 68 -4.39 -5.20 -17.68
N GLU A 69 -5.61 -5.16 -18.19
CA GLU A 69 -6.79 -4.76 -17.42
C GLU A 69 -7.17 -5.69 -16.25
N TYR A 70 -6.55 -6.88 -16.14
CA TYR A 70 -6.90 -7.90 -15.14
C TYR A 70 -5.78 -8.23 -14.17
N VAL A 71 -4.52 -7.95 -14.52
CA VAL A 71 -3.36 -8.44 -13.75
C VAL A 71 -2.29 -7.37 -13.60
N GLY A 72 -1.73 -7.29 -12.40
CA GLY A 72 -0.61 -6.42 -12.07
C GLY A 72 0.22 -6.96 -10.91
N VAL A 73 1.19 -6.18 -10.50
CA VAL A 73 1.97 -6.36 -9.27
C VAL A 73 1.96 -5.07 -8.47
N GLU A 74 2.01 -5.21 -7.16
CA GLU A 74 1.99 -4.05 -6.25
C GLU A 74 2.96 -4.29 -5.09
N ALA A 75 3.68 -3.26 -4.68
CA ALA A 75 4.52 -3.25 -3.49
C ALA A 75 3.97 -2.24 -2.48
N HIS A 76 4.01 -2.59 -1.20
CA HIS A 76 3.63 -1.73 -0.09
C HIS A 76 4.83 -1.39 0.78
N LEU A 77 4.87 -0.14 1.24
CA LEU A 77 5.78 0.34 2.26
C LEU A 77 4.91 1.08 3.30
N GLY A 78 4.86 0.56 4.51
CA GLY A 78 4.08 1.14 5.60
C GLY A 78 4.95 1.60 6.74
N VAL A 79 4.51 2.65 7.42
CA VAL A 79 5.05 3.11 8.69
C VAL A 79 3.88 3.42 9.62
N GLY A 80 3.99 3.02 10.86
CA GLY A 80 2.94 3.23 11.86
C GLY A 80 3.11 4.52 12.65
N GLY A 81 2.09 4.87 13.41
CA GLY A 81 2.15 5.88 14.46
C GLY A 81 2.77 5.31 15.74
N SER A 82 3.15 6.19 16.66
CA SER A 82 3.87 5.86 17.89
C SER A 82 3.05 6.11 19.16
N ASP A 83 1.73 6.08 19.09
CA ASP A 83 0.85 6.46 20.21
C ASP A 83 0.28 5.25 21.00
N GLY A 84 0.66 4.01 20.64
CA GLY A 84 0.16 2.78 21.26
C GLY A 84 1.20 1.99 22.07
N PRO A 85 0.79 0.88 22.71
CA PRO A 85 1.69 -0.03 23.41
C PRO A 85 2.56 -0.87 22.46
N VAL A 86 2.25 -0.89 21.18
CA VAL A 86 3.00 -1.55 20.09
C VAL A 86 3.24 -0.53 18.99
N GLU A 87 4.49 -0.34 18.59
CA GLU A 87 4.89 0.57 17.53
C GLU A 87 5.19 -0.25 16.27
N LEU A 88 4.57 0.14 15.14
CA LEU A 88 4.87 -0.40 13.83
C LEU A 88 6.06 0.37 13.24
N ASP A 89 7.25 -0.21 13.28
CA ASP A 89 8.44 0.42 12.72
C ASP A 89 8.35 0.51 11.20
N HIS A 90 8.16 -0.60 10.54
CA HIS A 90 7.92 -0.62 9.09
C HIS A 90 7.27 -1.92 8.60
N LEU A 91 6.57 -1.78 7.49
CA LEU A 91 5.95 -2.86 6.75
C LEU A 91 6.46 -2.81 5.31
N VAL A 92 6.91 -3.94 4.79
CA VAL A 92 7.32 -4.09 3.39
C VAL A 92 6.64 -5.33 2.81
N GLY A 93 5.92 -5.17 1.70
CA GLY A 93 5.25 -6.29 1.05
C GLY A 93 5.26 -6.21 -0.47
N VAL A 94 5.14 -7.37 -1.10
CA VAL A 94 5.02 -7.52 -2.56
C VAL A 94 3.89 -8.48 -2.88
N TYR A 95 3.02 -8.08 -3.82
CA TYR A 95 1.76 -8.76 -4.11
C TYR A 95 1.53 -8.92 -5.60
N ALA A 96 0.94 -10.06 -5.97
CA ALA A 96 0.20 -10.18 -7.22
C ALA A 96 -1.15 -9.47 -7.05
N LYS A 97 -1.56 -8.73 -8.06
CA LYS A 97 -2.82 -7.98 -8.10
C LYS A 97 -3.73 -8.53 -9.18
N GLY A 98 -4.89 -9.04 -8.79
CA GLY A 98 -5.98 -9.37 -9.69
C GLY A 98 -7.00 -8.23 -9.73
N ILE A 99 -7.44 -7.83 -10.91
CA ILE A 99 -8.32 -6.67 -11.11
C ILE A 99 -9.58 -7.13 -11.81
N LEU A 100 -10.73 -6.67 -11.33
CA LEU A 100 -12.03 -6.89 -11.93
C LEU A 100 -12.64 -5.53 -12.28
N PRO A 101 -12.56 -5.11 -13.55
CA PRO A 101 -13.21 -3.89 -14.00
C PRO A 101 -14.74 -4.06 -13.99
N ILE A 102 -15.42 -3.26 -13.19
CA ILE A 102 -16.89 -3.25 -13.07
C ILE A 102 -17.49 -2.23 -14.02
N SER A 103 -16.82 -1.08 -14.16
CA SER A 103 -17.17 -0.02 -15.11
C SER A 103 -15.88 0.68 -15.59
N PRO A 104 -15.96 1.61 -16.56
CA PRO A 104 -14.79 2.35 -17.02
C PRO A 104 -14.02 3.06 -15.90
N ASP A 105 -14.74 3.53 -14.88
CA ASP A 105 -14.16 4.34 -13.78
C ASP A 105 -14.10 3.59 -12.46
N PHE A 106 -14.67 2.37 -12.37
CA PHE A 106 -14.74 1.62 -11.12
C PHE A 106 -14.25 0.18 -11.27
N ARG A 107 -13.33 -0.22 -10.42
CA ARG A 107 -12.76 -1.58 -10.37
C ARG A 107 -12.65 -2.10 -8.96
N LEU A 108 -12.84 -3.39 -8.82
CA LEU A 108 -12.45 -4.16 -7.65
C LEU A 108 -11.08 -4.79 -7.89
N TYR A 109 -10.35 -5.07 -6.83
CA TYR A 109 -9.09 -5.80 -6.93
C TYR A 109 -8.85 -6.68 -5.72
N GLY A 110 -8.08 -7.75 -5.95
CA GLY A 110 -7.54 -8.61 -4.93
C GLY A 110 -6.02 -8.57 -4.95
N LEU A 111 -5.41 -8.71 -3.79
CA LEU A 111 -3.98 -8.77 -3.57
C LEU A 111 -3.64 -10.08 -2.85
N ALA A 112 -2.56 -10.73 -3.26
CA ALA A 112 -2.01 -11.88 -2.58
C ALA A 112 -0.48 -11.90 -2.73
N GLY A 113 0.24 -12.09 -1.64
CA GLY A 113 1.69 -12.02 -1.65
C GLY A 113 2.33 -12.28 -0.30
N VAL A 114 3.48 -11.68 -0.09
CA VAL A 114 4.26 -11.81 1.12
C VAL A 114 4.57 -10.44 1.71
N THR A 115 4.55 -10.37 3.02
CA THR A 115 4.86 -9.15 3.77
C THR A 115 5.84 -9.48 4.88
N GLU A 116 6.76 -8.57 5.08
CA GLU A 116 7.63 -8.49 6.24
C GLU A 116 7.19 -7.29 7.07
N VAL A 117 6.97 -7.51 8.34
CA VAL A 117 6.58 -6.47 9.31
C VAL A 117 7.62 -6.47 10.42
N ASP A 118 8.12 -5.30 10.75
CA ASP A 118 9.05 -5.10 11.86
C ASP A 118 8.33 -4.30 12.94
N PHE A 119 8.27 -4.90 14.13
CA PHE A 119 7.76 -4.29 15.35
C PHE A 119 8.91 -4.12 16.35
N ASP A 120 8.77 -3.26 17.33
CA ASP A 120 9.69 -3.12 18.46
C ASP A 120 10.00 -4.45 19.17
N THR A 121 9.08 -5.39 19.08
CA THR A 121 9.18 -6.73 19.69
C THR A 121 9.83 -7.79 18.81
N GLY A 122 10.04 -7.53 17.51
CA GLY A 122 10.68 -8.45 16.58
C GLY A 122 10.15 -8.36 15.16
N ARG A 123 10.83 -9.05 14.25
CA ARG A 123 10.51 -9.13 12.83
C ARG A 123 9.69 -10.36 12.54
N GLU A 124 8.62 -10.18 11.77
CA GLU A 124 7.76 -11.26 11.29
C GLU A 124 7.54 -11.17 9.79
N ASP A 125 7.52 -12.32 9.14
CA ASP A 125 7.18 -12.45 7.72
C ASP A 125 6.06 -13.47 7.54
N GLY A 126 5.21 -13.23 6.56
CA GLY A 126 4.10 -14.12 6.31
C GLY A 126 3.39 -13.89 4.97
N PHE A 127 2.51 -14.83 4.67
CA PHE A 127 1.59 -14.69 3.55
C PHE A 127 0.53 -13.63 3.90
N SER A 128 0.23 -12.80 2.90
CA SER A 128 -0.71 -11.70 3.05
C SER A 128 -1.66 -11.66 1.88
N TYR A 129 -2.89 -11.31 2.15
CA TYR A 129 -3.93 -11.19 1.14
C TYR A 129 -4.96 -10.12 1.54
N GLY A 130 -5.68 -9.67 0.56
CA GLY A 130 -6.73 -8.70 0.79
C GLY A 130 -7.40 -8.27 -0.51
N GLY A 131 -8.19 -7.24 -0.42
CA GLY A 131 -8.88 -6.71 -1.58
C GLY A 131 -9.46 -5.34 -1.32
N GLY A 132 -9.83 -4.67 -2.39
CA GLY A 132 -10.35 -3.33 -2.32
C GLY A 132 -11.09 -2.90 -3.56
N ALA A 133 -11.45 -1.63 -3.54
CA ALA A 133 -12.11 -0.96 -4.64
C ALA A 133 -11.35 0.33 -4.99
N GLU A 134 -11.41 0.70 -6.24
CA GLU A 134 -10.76 1.88 -6.79
C GLU A 134 -11.71 2.59 -7.75
N PHE A 135 -11.80 3.91 -7.61
CA PHE A 135 -12.60 4.77 -8.46
C PHE A 135 -11.74 5.87 -9.08
N ASP A 136 -11.82 6.01 -10.40
CA ASP A 136 -11.09 7.03 -11.16
C ASP A 136 -11.78 8.38 -11.04
N VAL A 137 -11.10 9.33 -10.41
CA VAL A 137 -11.56 10.72 -10.31
C VAL A 137 -11.14 11.51 -11.55
N THR A 138 -10.00 11.16 -12.11
CA THR A 138 -9.48 11.67 -13.38
C THR A 138 -8.79 10.54 -14.13
N HIS A 139 -8.32 10.80 -15.35
CA HIS A 139 -7.57 9.81 -16.14
C HIS A 139 -6.31 9.28 -15.44
N ASN A 140 -5.70 10.10 -14.58
CA ASN A 140 -4.44 9.75 -13.89
C ASN A 140 -4.60 9.56 -12.39
N VAL A 141 -5.71 10.02 -11.79
CA VAL A 141 -5.90 10.00 -10.34
C VAL A 141 -7.11 9.16 -9.98
N SER A 142 -6.91 8.22 -9.08
CA SER A 142 -7.98 7.44 -8.47
C SER A 142 -7.95 7.53 -6.95
N VAL A 143 -9.13 7.37 -6.35
CA VAL A 143 -9.30 7.13 -4.92
C VAL A 143 -9.57 5.64 -4.71
N GLY A 144 -9.11 5.09 -3.62
CA GLY A 144 -9.36 3.70 -3.33
C GLY A 144 -9.39 3.41 -1.84
N ALA A 145 -10.04 2.31 -1.51
CA ALA A 145 -10.05 1.74 -0.17
C ALA A 145 -9.82 0.25 -0.26
N ASP A 146 -9.12 -0.30 0.71
CA ASP A 146 -8.89 -1.74 0.80
C ASP A 146 -8.82 -2.22 2.25
N TYR A 147 -8.93 -3.53 2.35
CA TYR A 147 -8.70 -4.27 3.58
C TYR A 147 -7.66 -5.36 3.30
N MET A 148 -6.61 -5.40 4.11
CA MET A 148 -5.51 -6.33 3.99
C MET A 148 -5.33 -7.09 5.29
N ARG A 149 -5.11 -8.41 5.17
CA ARG A 149 -4.57 -9.24 6.22
C ARG A 149 -3.10 -9.46 5.90
N TYR A 150 -2.23 -8.81 6.64
CA TYR A 150 -0.79 -8.83 6.40
C TYR A 150 -0.09 -10.02 7.02
N LEU A 151 -0.62 -10.52 8.13
CA LEU A 151 -0.14 -11.73 8.78
C LEU A 151 -1.35 -12.60 9.13
N ASP A 152 -1.28 -13.86 8.77
CA ASP A 152 -2.28 -14.88 9.13
C ASP A 152 -1.53 -16.06 9.71
N ARG A 153 -1.28 -16.02 11.01
CA ARG A 153 -0.69 -17.10 11.81
C ARG A 153 -1.63 -17.50 12.92
N SER A 154 -1.43 -18.72 13.43
CA SER A 154 -2.31 -19.31 14.44
C SER A 154 -2.43 -18.50 15.74
N ASP A 155 -1.43 -17.66 16.03
CA ASP A 155 -1.34 -16.93 17.28
C ASP A 155 -1.38 -15.40 17.11
N HIS A 156 -1.23 -14.88 15.87
CA HIS A 156 -1.20 -13.45 15.60
C HIS A 156 -1.88 -13.11 14.28
N THR A 157 -2.73 -12.10 14.30
CA THR A 157 -3.39 -11.57 13.11
C THR A 157 -3.12 -10.07 13.02
N PHE A 158 -2.58 -9.61 11.89
CA PHE A 158 -2.38 -8.19 11.61
C PHE A 158 -3.25 -7.78 10.43
N ASP A 159 -4.27 -7.01 10.72
CA ASP A 159 -5.25 -6.54 9.75
C ASP A 159 -5.14 -5.01 9.58
N ALA A 160 -5.39 -4.52 8.38
CA ALA A 160 -5.42 -3.08 8.12
C ALA A 160 -6.48 -2.71 7.08
N ALA A 161 -7.27 -1.70 7.41
CA ALA A 161 -8.12 -1.00 6.45
C ALA A 161 -7.42 0.27 6.00
N SER A 162 -7.47 0.59 4.72
CA SER A 162 -6.78 1.76 4.19
C SER A 162 -7.64 2.52 3.20
N VAL A 163 -7.43 3.84 3.17
CA VAL A 163 -8.04 4.74 2.17
C VAL A 163 -6.98 5.70 1.65
N GLY A 164 -6.96 5.95 0.35
CA GLY A 164 -5.95 6.83 -0.22
C GLY A 164 -6.12 7.12 -1.69
N LEU A 165 -5.07 7.73 -2.23
CA LEU A 165 -4.99 8.19 -3.61
C LEU A 165 -3.93 7.42 -4.38
N ARG A 166 -4.17 7.25 -5.68
CA ARG A 166 -3.22 6.66 -6.63
C ARG A 166 -3.07 7.58 -7.83
N TYR A 167 -1.84 7.66 -8.31
CA TYR A 167 -1.50 8.38 -9.54
C TYR A 167 -0.90 7.40 -10.54
N ARG A 168 -1.47 7.35 -11.74
CA ARG A 168 -1.03 6.55 -12.89
C ARG A 168 -0.27 7.42 -13.89
N PHE A 169 0.77 6.86 -14.49
CA PHE A 169 1.64 7.55 -15.46
C PHE A 169 2.02 6.65 -16.63
#